data_0955e11f0021653285f1c9562581e170
#
_entry.id   0955e11f0021653285f1c9562581e170
#
_cell.length_a   1.000
_cell.length_b   1.000
_cell.length_c   1.000
_cell.angle_alpha   90.00
_cell.angle_beta   90.00
_cell.angle_gamma   90.00
#
_symmetry.space_group_name_H-M   'P 1'
#
loop_
_entity.id
_entity.type
_entity.pdbx_description
1 polymer ?
#
loop_
_entity_poly.entity_id
_entity_poly.type
_entity_poly.pdbx_seq_one_letter_code
_entity_poly.pdbx_strand_id
1 'polypeptide(L)'
;MTGYGKAEAEYNGKKIHVEIKSLNSKNLDLNTRIATAYREKEMELRKLIAAELLRGKVDFTVWCEKASESVGSTINAATVADYVQQIQTVSAQVDGLAAPVGADLWGVLARLPELTQAAPAEELSDEEWNVVADAVQRAIKALQAFRLQEGEALAKKFALNIDHIEQLFRSIEPFEQSRVEKIRARLEERLAELTGVDYDKNRLEQELIYYIEKLDINEEKQRLSNHLRYFRENLAGEIGQGKKLGFIAQEMGREINTTGSKSNQAEMQNIVVKMKDELEQIKEQVLNVL
;
A
#
# COMPACT_ATOMS: atom_id res chain seq x y z
N MET A 1 -1.39 -3.02 1.75
CA MET A 1 -0.49 -3.78 0.85
C MET A 1 -0.53 -3.20 -0.55
N THR A 2 0.59 -3.24 -1.25
CA THR A 2 0.67 -3.05 -2.69
C THR A 2 0.15 -4.30 -3.40
N GLY A 3 -0.05 -4.25 -4.71
CA GLY A 3 -0.46 -5.42 -5.47
C GLY A 3 -0.53 -5.12 -6.96
N TYR A 4 -0.31 -6.14 -7.76
CA TYR A 4 -0.38 -6.09 -9.20
C TYR A 4 -1.05 -7.34 -9.74
N GLY A 5 -1.99 -7.17 -10.65
CA GLY A 5 -2.63 -8.26 -11.37
C GLY A 5 -2.80 -7.89 -12.83
N LYS A 6 -2.48 -8.83 -13.72
CA LYS A 6 -2.65 -8.70 -15.15
C LYS A 6 -3.33 -9.95 -15.69
N ALA A 7 -4.22 -9.76 -16.64
CA ALA A 7 -4.79 -10.85 -17.42
C ALA A 7 -4.97 -10.42 -18.89
N GLU A 8 -4.88 -11.38 -19.77
CA GLU A 8 -5.10 -11.19 -21.20
C GLU A 8 -6.16 -12.19 -21.65
N ALA A 9 -7.00 -11.76 -22.58
CA ALA A 9 -7.99 -12.59 -23.24
C ALA A 9 -8.04 -12.26 -24.72
N GLU A 10 -8.54 -13.16 -25.53
CA GLU A 10 -8.69 -12.98 -26.96
C GLU A 10 -10.13 -13.31 -27.38
N TYR A 11 -10.74 -12.42 -28.14
CA TYR A 11 -12.08 -12.61 -28.70
C TYR A 11 -12.18 -12.02 -30.11
N ASN A 12 -12.54 -12.82 -31.07
CA ASN A 12 -12.73 -12.41 -32.49
C ASN A 12 -11.57 -11.57 -33.04
N GLY A 13 -10.29 -11.96 -32.76
CA GLY A 13 -9.10 -11.25 -33.20
C GLY A 13 -8.84 -9.93 -32.48
N LYS A 14 -9.56 -9.62 -31.41
CA LYS A 14 -9.26 -8.55 -30.47
C LYS A 14 -8.48 -9.12 -29.29
N LYS A 15 -7.34 -8.55 -28.94
CA LYS A 15 -6.63 -8.80 -27.70
C LYS A 15 -7.13 -7.86 -26.61
N ILE A 16 -7.68 -8.42 -25.55
CA ILE A 16 -8.20 -7.69 -24.40
C ILE A 16 -7.17 -7.77 -23.29
N HIS A 17 -6.76 -6.63 -22.78
CA HIS A 17 -5.80 -6.52 -21.69
C HIS A 17 -6.48 -5.92 -20.47
N VAL A 18 -6.30 -6.56 -19.34
CA VAL A 18 -6.79 -6.11 -18.04
C VAL A 18 -5.62 -5.96 -17.10
N GLU A 19 -5.49 -4.80 -16.50
CA GLU A 19 -4.44 -4.49 -15.55
C GLU A 19 -5.04 -3.85 -14.30
N ILE A 20 -4.64 -4.35 -13.12
CA ILE A 20 -5.05 -3.83 -11.82
C ILE A 20 -3.79 -3.56 -11.00
N LYS A 21 -3.59 -2.30 -10.61
CA LYS A 21 -2.52 -1.87 -9.72
C LYS A 21 -3.13 -1.38 -8.42
N SER A 22 -2.53 -1.74 -7.31
CA SER A 22 -3.00 -1.29 -6.00
C SER A 22 -1.84 -0.78 -5.16
N LEU A 23 -2.02 0.40 -4.57
CA LEU A 23 -1.14 0.99 -3.57
C LEU A 23 -1.82 0.95 -2.20
N ASN A 24 -1.02 1.05 -1.13
CA ASN A 24 -1.54 1.08 0.21
C ASN A 24 -2.37 2.35 0.46
N SER A 25 -3.60 2.17 0.96
CA SER A 25 -4.50 3.25 1.40
C SER A 25 -5.39 2.77 2.54
N LYS A 26 -5.90 3.69 3.34
CA LYS A 26 -6.84 3.38 4.44
C LYS A 26 -8.22 2.94 3.93
N ASN A 27 -8.68 3.56 2.85
CA ASN A 27 -9.96 3.29 2.21
C ASN A 27 -9.72 2.74 0.79
N LEU A 28 -10.78 2.20 0.18
CA LEU A 28 -10.77 1.87 -1.24
C LEU A 28 -10.97 3.16 -2.05
N ASP A 29 -9.98 3.50 -2.86
CA ASP A 29 -10.02 4.58 -3.85
C ASP A 29 -9.79 3.94 -5.23
N LEU A 30 -10.85 3.87 -6.05
CA LEU A 30 -10.86 3.16 -7.33
C LEU A 30 -10.88 4.15 -8.49
N ASN A 31 -9.80 4.19 -9.22
CA ASN A 31 -9.67 4.90 -10.49
C ASN A 31 -9.78 3.89 -11.65
N THR A 32 -10.65 4.18 -12.62
CA THR A 32 -10.90 3.28 -13.75
C THR A 32 -10.56 3.96 -15.07
N ARG A 33 -9.83 3.23 -15.93
CA ARG A 33 -9.57 3.59 -17.32
C ARG A 33 -10.06 2.46 -18.20
N ILE A 34 -11.19 2.69 -18.85
CA ILE A 34 -11.90 1.66 -19.62
C ILE A 34 -12.02 2.12 -21.06
N ALA A 35 -11.66 1.24 -22.01
CA ALA A 35 -11.84 1.48 -23.44
C ALA A 35 -13.31 1.80 -23.73
N THR A 36 -13.55 2.67 -24.73
CA THR A 36 -14.88 3.15 -25.08
C THR A 36 -15.88 2.01 -25.33
N ALA A 37 -15.43 0.91 -25.92
CA ALA A 37 -16.25 -0.27 -26.17
C ALA A 37 -16.87 -0.91 -24.91
N TYR A 38 -16.23 -0.76 -23.73
CA TYR A 38 -16.66 -1.38 -22.45
C TYR A 38 -17.19 -0.36 -21.45
N ARG A 39 -17.32 0.93 -21.81
CA ARG A 39 -17.66 2.02 -20.90
C ARG A 39 -19.05 1.86 -20.26
N GLU A 40 -20.02 1.32 -20.97
CA GLU A 40 -21.36 1.06 -20.43
C GLU A 40 -21.37 0.06 -19.26
N LYS A 41 -20.36 -0.82 -19.18
CA LYS A 41 -20.17 -1.80 -18.10
C LYS A 41 -19.31 -1.30 -16.95
N GLU A 42 -18.90 -0.02 -16.95
CA GLU A 42 -18.02 0.55 -15.92
C GLU A 42 -18.57 0.38 -14.51
N MET A 43 -19.86 0.63 -14.31
CA MET A 43 -20.47 0.53 -12.98
C MET A 43 -20.52 -0.90 -12.44
N GLU A 44 -20.64 -1.88 -13.34
CA GLU A 44 -20.61 -3.30 -13.00
C GLU A 44 -19.19 -3.70 -12.57
N LEU A 45 -18.19 -3.30 -13.34
CA LEU A 45 -16.77 -3.52 -13.01
C LEU A 45 -16.35 -2.86 -11.68
N ARG A 46 -16.80 -1.64 -11.44
CA ARG A 46 -16.55 -0.96 -10.15
C ARG A 46 -17.13 -1.71 -8.96
N LYS A 47 -18.35 -2.24 -9.09
CA LYS A 47 -19.00 -3.04 -8.04
C LYS A 47 -18.24 -4.35 -7.79
N LEU A 48 -17.83 -5.04 -8.86
CA LEU A 48 -17.07 -6.29 -8.78
C LEU A 48 -15.72 -6.07 -8.07
N ILE A 49 -14.98 -5.04 -8.48
CA ILE A 49 -13.68 -4.72 -7.86
C ILE A 49 -13.86 -4.31 -6.40
N ALA A 50 -14.89 -3.50 -6.09
CA ALA A 50 -15.14 -3.04 -4.72
C ALA A 50 -15.58 -4.17 -3.79
N ALA A 51 -16.25 -5.20 -4.30
CA ALA A 51 -16.62 -6.38 -3.52
C ALA A 51 -15.41 -7.25 -3.16
N GLU A 52 -14.42 -7.34 -4.05
CA GLU A 52 -13.26 -8.22 -3.91
C GLU A 52 -12.07 -7.55 -3.19
N LEU A 53 -11.98 -6.22 -3.25
CA LEU A 53 -10.85 -5.46 -2.70
C LEU A 53 -11.29 -4.57 -1.54
N LEU A 54 -10.91 -4.95 -0.32
CA LEU A 54 -11.33 -4.30 0.92
C LEU A 54 -10.83 -2.86 1.04
N ARG A 55 -9.59 -2.56 0.61
CA ARG A 55 -8.94 -1.25 0.67
C ARG A 55 -7.77 -1.14 -0.30
N GLY A 56 -7.32 0.08 -0.53
CA GLY A 56 -6.19 0.42 -1.39
C GLY A 56 -6.55 1.52 -2.38
N LYS A 57 -5.54 2.24 -2.87
CA LYS A 57 -5.70 3.07 -4.06
C LYS A 57 -5.48 2.17 -5.26
N VAL A 58 -6.56 1.90 -6.01
CA VAL A 58 -6.60 0.92 -7.09
C VAL A 58 -6.74 1.65 -8.41
N ASP A 59 -5.78 1.45 -9.31
CA ASP A 59 -5.84 1.85 -10.70
C ASP A 59 -6.21 0.61 -11.54
N PHE A 60 -7.39 0.64 -12.15
CA PHE A 60 -7.92 -0.41 -13.01
C PHE A 60 -7.95 0.05 -14.45
N THR A 61 -7.35 -0.71 -15.34
CA THR A 61 -7.30 -0.38 -16.77
C THR A 61 -7.74 -1.57 -17.59
N VAL A 62 -8.68 -1.33 -18.53
CA VAL A 62 -9.09 -2.30 -19.57
C VAL A 62 -8.95 -1.64 -20.92
N TRP A 63 -8.18 -2.28 -21.80
CA TRP A 63 -8.06 -1.84 -23.19
C TRP A 63 -8.04 -3.04 -24.13
N CYS A 64 -8.33 -2.79 -25.40
CA CYS A 64 -8.27 -3.81 -26.45
C CYS A 64 -7.38 -3.35 -27.59
N GLU A 65 -6.64 -4.29 -28.15
CA GLU A 65 -5.88 -4.14 -29.37
C GLU A 65 -6.54 -4.97 -30.46
N LYS A 66 -6.81 -4.37 -31.63
CA LYS A 66 -7.32 -5.11 -32.77
C LYS A 66 -6.15 -5.76 -33.51
N ALA A 67 -6.24 -7.07 -33.79
CA ALA A 67 -5.20 -7.83 -34.47
C ALA A 67 -5.05 -7.49 -35.95
N SER A 68 -5.99 -6.76 -36.54
CA SER A 68 -5.93 -6.34 -37.94
C SER A 68 -5.82 -4.84 -38.09
N GLU A 69 -5.04 -4.38 -39.07
CA GLU A 69 -4.97 -3.01 -39.58
C GLU A 69 -6.31 -2.58 -40.21
N SER A 70 -7.43 -2.68 -39.46
CA SER A 70 -8.65 -2.05 -39.94
C SER A 70 -8.43 -0.55 -39.92
N VAL A 71 -8.51 0.08 -41.07
CA VAL A 71 -8.45 1.54 -41.21
C VAL A 71 -9.43 2.12 -40.21
N GLY A 72 -8.90 2.78 -39.16
CA GLY A 72 -9.69 3.27 -37.98
C GLY A 72 -10.69 4.37 -38.37
N SER A 73 -10.69 4.82 -39.62
CA SER A 73 -11.61 5.84 -40.14
C SER A 73 -11.89 5.59 -41.63
N THR A 74 -13.13 5.78 -42.00
CA THR A 74 -13.57 5.75 -43.40
C THR A 74 -13.90 7.15 -43.86
N ILE A 75 -13.70 7.43 -45.13
CA ILE A 75 -14.11 8.71 -45.72
C ILE A 75 -15.63 8.78 -45.75
N ASN A 76 -16.19 9.85 -45.19
CA ASN A 76 -17.62 10.12 -45.25
C ASN A 76 -18.03 10.63 -46.63
N ALA A 77 -18.52 9.74 -47.47
CA ALA A 77 -18.93 10.06 -48.86
C ALA A 77 -20.02 11.14 -48.91
N ALA A 78 -20.95 11.16 -47.96
CA ALA A 78 -22.01 12.17 -47.94
C ALA A 78 -21.42 13.57 -47.62
N THR A 79 -20.57 13.70 -46.62
CA THR A 79 -19.87 14.95 -46.31
C THR A 79 -19.00 15.43 -47.47
N VAL A 80 -18.30 14.52 -48.16
CA VAL A 80 -17.53 14.86 -49.38
C VAL A 80 -18.43 15.42 -50.45
N ALA A 81 -19.60 14.78 -50.76
CA ALA A 81 -20.53 15.26 -51.76
C ALA A 81 -21.07 16.66 -51.42
N ASP A 82 -21.43 16.91 -50.17
CA ASP A 82 -21.91 18.19 -49.71
C ASP A 82 -20.85 19.29 -49.85
N TYR A 83 -19.61 19.04 -49.46
CA TYR A 83 -18.51 20.00 -49.64
C TYR A 83 -18.24 20.28 -51.12
N VAL A 84 -18.23 19.28 -51.97
CA VAL A 84 -18.07 19.47 -53.45
C VAL A 84 -19.17 20.36 -54.00
N GLN A 85 -20.44 20.15 -53.61
CA GLN A 85 -21.55 20.97 -54.03
C GLN A 85 -21.43 22.43 -53.53
N GLN A 86 -21.04 22.62 -52.28
CA GLN A 86 -20.80 23.94 -51.72
C GLN A 86 -19.66 24.68 -52.43
N ILE A 87 -18.54 24.04 -52.71
CA ILE A 87 -17.40 24.59 -53.43
C ILE A 87 -17.83 25.03 -54.84
N GLN A 88 -18.58 24.19 -55.59
CA GLN A 88 -19.11 24.48 -56.91
C GLN A 88 -20.03 25.69 -56.87
N THR A 89 -20.97 25.71 -55.90
CA THR A 89 -21.93 26.83 -55.79
C THR A 89 -21.23 28.15 -55.49
N VAL A 90 -20.28 28.19 -54.60
CA VAL A 90 -19.50 29.42 -54.23
C VAL A 90 -18.64 29.86 -55.42
N SER A 91 -18.01 28.91 -56.10
CA SER A 91 -17.18 29.26 -57.27
C SER A 91 -18.04 29.83 -58.40
N ALA A 92 -19.28 29.42 -58.58
CA ALA A 92 -20.20 30.00 -59.59
C ALA A 92 -20.73 31.40 -59.21
N GLN A 93 -20.69 31.76 -57.92
CA GLN A 93 -21.18 33.08 -57.41
C GLN A 93 -20.07 34.14 -57.32
N VAL A 94 -18.81 33.75 -57.41
CA VAL A 94 -17.66 34.67 -57.25
C VAL A 94 -16.89 34.76 -58.57
N ASP A 95 -16.94 35.94 -59.21
CA ASP A 95 -16.22 36.17 -60.41
C ASP A 95 -14.70 35.97 -60.30
N GLY A 96 -14.11 35.19 -61.20
CA GLY A 96 -12.69 34.87 -61.20
C GLY A 96 -12.25 33.72 -60.25
N LEU A 97 -13.20 33.10 -59.51
CA LEU A 97 -12.90 31.94 -58.69
C LEU A 97 -13.29 30.67 -59.44
N ALA A 98 -12.30 29.95 -59.99
CA ALA A 98 -12.54 28.66 -60.63
C ALA A 98 -12.68 27.53 -59.57
N ALA A 99 -13.65 26.65 -59.69
CA ALA A 99 -13.78 25.46 -58.81
C ALA A 99 -12.56 24.54 -59.02
N PRO A 100 -11.89 24.10 -57.94
CA PRO A 100 -10.76 23.17 -58.05
C PRO A 100 -11.26 21.83 -58.55
N VAL A 101 -10.43 21.16 -59.35
CA VAL A 101 -10.77 19.81 -59.95
C VAL A 101 -9.64 18.81 -59.68
N GLY A 102 -9.98 17.53 -59.71
CA GLY A 102 -8.98 16.49 -59.60
C GLY A 102 -8.18 16.49 -58.29
N ALA A 103 -6.87 16.51 -58.39
CA ALA A 103 -5.95 16.48 -57.24
C ALA A 103 -6.07 17.74 -56.36
N ASP A 104 -6.32 18.91 -56.96
CA ASP A 104 -6.48 20.16 -56.19
C ASP A 104 -7.75 20.12 -55.35
N LEU A 105 -8.83 19.56 -55.84
CA LEU A 105 -10.07 19.36 -55.09
C LEU A 105 -9.85 18.46 -53.87
N TRP A 106 -9.14 17.34 -54.05
CA TRP A 106 -8.77 16.47 -52.93
C TRP A 106 -7.88 17.17 -51.91
N GLY A 107 -6.97 18.02 -52.34
CA GLY A 107 -6.12 18.83 -51.45
C GLY A 107 -6.91 19.84 -50.62
N VAL A 108 -8.01 20.39 -51.14
CA VAL A 108 -8.92 21.26 -50.39
C VAL A 108 -9.79 20.42 -49.43
N LEU A 109 -10.40 19.36 -49.90
CA LEU A 109 -11.25 18.50 -49.11
C LEU A 109 -10.51 17.92 -47.90
N ALA A 110 -9.26 17.47 -48.08
CA ALA A 110 -8.46 16.89 -46.99
C ALA A 110 -8.19 17.86 -45.81
N ARG A 111 -8.41 19.17 -45.98
CA ARG A 111 -8.27 20.20 -44.94
C ARG A 111 -9.58 20.60 -44.28
N LEU A 112 -10.70 20.11 -44.78
CA LEU A 112 -12.03 20.40 -44.26
C LEU A 112 -12.33 19.46 -43.09
N PRO A 113 -13.10 19.92 -42.09
CA PRO A 113 -13.47 19.10 -40.93
C PRO A 113 -14.41 17.96 -41.30
N GLU A 114 -14.48 16.94 -40.46
CA GLU A 114 -15.42 15.83 -40.52
C GLU A 114 -15.39 15.01 -41.83
N LEU A 115 -14.32 15.09 -42.59
CA LEU A 115 -14.15 14.31 -43.82
C LEU A 115 -14.07 12.81 -43.58
N THR A 116 -13.59 12.44 -42.42
CA THR A 116 -13.46 11.05 -41.98
C THR A 116 -14.45 10.72 -40.86
N GLN A 117 -15.15 9.62 -40.98
CA GLN A 117 -15.95 9.04 -39.92
C GLN A 117 -15.16 7.96 -39.19
N ALA A 118 -15.17 7.98 -37.88
CA ALA A 118 -14.76 6.82 -37.10
C ALA A 118 -15.67 5.64 -37.50
N ALA A 119 -15.11 4.45 -37.63
CA ALA A 119 -15.91 3.25 -37.82
C ALA A 119 -16.99 3.20 -36.71
N PRO A 120 -18.24 2.83 -37.04
CA PRO A 120 -19.29 2.72 -36.04
C PRO A 120 -18.78 1.84 -34.90
N ALA A 121 -19.02 2.30 -33.65
CA ALA A 121 -18.65 1.53 -32.48
C ALA A 121 -19.39 0.20 -32.55
N GLU A 122 -18.66 -0.90 -32.56
CA GLU A 122 -19.26 -2.23 -32.47
C GLU A 122 -19.99 -2.32 -31.15
N GLU A 123 -21.27 -2.69 -31.15
CA GLU A 123 -22.02 -2.95 -29.92
C GLU A 123 -21.37 -4.13 -29.18
N LEU A 124 -21.24 -3.99 -27.85
CA LEU A 124 -20.68 -5.03 -27.03
C LEU A 124 -21.61 -6.24 -26.96
N SER A 125 -21.15 -7.38 -27.49
CA SER A 125 -21.92 -8.63 -27.37
C SER A 125 -21.81 -9.22 -25.97
N ASP A 126 -22.83 -9.95 -25.54
CA ASP A 126 -22.81 -10.65 -24.21
C ASP A 126 -21.67 -11.66 -24.15
N GLU A 127 -21.30 -12.27 -25.24
CA GLU A 127 -20.18 -13.22 -25.34
C GLU A 127 -18.82 -12.52 -25.11
N GLU A 128 -18.60 -11.38 -25.77
CA GLU A 128 -17.40 -10.56 -25.57
C GLU A 128 -17.33 -10.08 -24.12
N TRP A 129 -18.46 -9.64 -23.57
CA TRP A 129 -18.55 -9.22 -22.17
C TRP A 129 -18.16 -10.33 -21.20
N ASN A 130 -18.62 -11.55 -21.40
CA ASN A 130 -18.27 -12.70 -20.55
C ASN A 130 -16.75 -12.96 -20.58
N VAL A 131 -16.10 -12.82 -21.73
CA VAL A 131 -14.64 -12.96 -21.87
C VAL A 131 -13.91 -11.85 -21.11
N VAL A 132 -14.40 -10.59 -21.19
CA VAL A 132 -13.85 -9.46 -20.43
C VAL A 132 -14.01 -9.70 -18.93
N ALA A 133 -15.19 -10.10 -18.47
CA ALA A 133 -15.49 -10.35 -17.07
C ALA A 133 -14.60 -11.46 -16.48
N ASP A 134 -14.39 -12.55 -17.23
CA ASP A 134 -13.45 -13.61 -16.82
C ASP A 134 -12.01 -13.09 -16.74
N ALA A 135 -11.55 -12.29 -17.69
CA ALA A 135 -10.23 -11.69 -17.65
C ALA A 135 -10.06 -10.77 -16.43
N VAL A 136 -11.10 -9.97 -16.10
CA VAL A 136 -11.11 -9.13 -14.89
C VAL A 136 -11.00 -9.96 -13.63
N GLN A 137 -11.77 -11.05 -13.52
CA GLN A 137 -11.69 -11.97 -12.37
C GLN A 137 -10.29 -12.59 -12.24
N ARG A 138 -9.67 -12.99 -13.33
CA ARG A 138 -8.30 -13.52 -13.34
C ARG A 138 -7.29 -12.47 -12.87
N ALA A 139 -7.42 -11.23 -13.33
CA ALA A 139 -6.56 -10.13 -12.88
C ALA A 139 -6.72 -9.84 -11.37
N ILE A 140 -7.96 -9.86 -10.85
CA ILE A 140 -8.25 -9.71 -9.43
C ILE A 140 -7.59 -10.84 -8.62
N LYS A 141 -7.76 -12.10 -9.06
CA LYS A 141 -7.14 -13.27 -8.40
C LYS A 141 -5.61 -13.18 -8.39
N ALA A 142 -5.00 -12.72 -9.48
CA ALA A 142 -3.56 -12.50 -9.58
C ALA A 142 -3.09 -11.44 -8.57
N LEU A 143 -3.81 -10.33 -8.43
CA LEU A 143 -3.53 -9.30 -7.42
C LEU A 143 -3.70 -9.83 -5.99
N GLN A 144 -4.74 -10.62 -5.72
CA GLN A 144 -4.96 -11.25 -4.41
C GLN A 144 -3.83 -12.23 -4.06
N ALA A 145 -3.40 -13.06 -5.03
CA ALA A 145 -2.28 -13.98 -4.85
C ALA A 145 -0.97 -13.24 -4.56
N PHE A 146 -0.70 -12.14 -5.26
CA PHE A 146 0.45 -11.27 -4.98
C PHE A 146 0.41 -10.71 -3.56
N ARG A 147 -0.75 -10.20 -3.12
CA ARG A 147 -0.94 -9.69 -1.75
C ARG A 147 -0.75 -10.77 -0.70
N LEU A 148 -1.20 -12.00 -0.96
CA LEU A 148 -1.02 -13.13 -0.05
C LEU A 148 0.48 -13.45 0.12
N GLN A 149 1.21 -13.53 -0.97
CA GLN A 149 2.67 -13.78 -0.94
C GLN A 149 3.42 -12.68 -0.18
N GLU A 150 3.09 -11.40 -0.44
CA GLU A 150 3.68 -10.27 0.29
C GLU A 150 3.33 -10.33 1.79
N GLY A 151 2.07 -10.68 2.11
CA GLY A 151 1.59 -10.86 3.49
C GLY A 151 2.32 -11.95 4.26
N GLU A 152 2.56 -13.11 3.64
CA GLU A 152 3.31 -14.21 4.26
C GLU A 152 4.78 -13.82 4.52
N ALA A 153 5.43 -13.12 3.59
CA ALA A 153 6.79 -12.63 3.78
C ALA A 153 6.87 -11.63 4.93
N LEU A 154 5.87 -10.73 5.02
CA LEU A 154 5.77 -9.75 6.08
C LEU A 154 5.50 -10.39 7.45
N ALA A 155 4.62 -11.39 7.51
CA ALA A 155 4.34 -12.14 8.73
C ALA A 155 5.58 -12.86 9.28
N LYS A 156 6.38 -13.48 8.40
CA LYS A 156 7.66 -14.09 8.79
C LYS A 156 8.63 -13.05 9.36
N LYS A 157 8.71 -11.87 8.73
CA LYS A 157 9.56 -10.77 9.23
C LYS A 157 9.10 -10.30 10.61
N PHE A 158 7.81 -10.11 10.83
CA PHE A 158 7.28 -9.73 12.15
C PHE A 158 7.56 -10.78 13.22
N ALA A 159 7.41 -12.06 12.92
CA ALA A 159 7.74 -13.13 13.84
C ALA A 159 9.21 -13.05 14.29
N LEU A 160 10.14 -12.85 13.34
CA LEU A 160 11.57 -12.68 13.65
C LEU A 160 11.84 -11.45 14.53
N ASN A 161 11.27 -10.30 14.21
CA ASN A 161 11.45 -9.08 15.02
C ASN A 161 10.90 -9.27 16.44
N ILE A 162 9.74 -9.92 16.60
CA ILE A 162 9.14 -10.23 17.90
C ILE A 162 10.04 -11.20 18.69
N ASP A 163 10.60 -12.22 18.05
CA ASP A 163 11.53 -13.16 18.68
C ASP A 163 12.83 -12.46 19.12
N HIS A 164 13.37 -11.54 18.31
CA HIS A 164 14.51 -10.72 18.66
C HIS A 164 14.21 -9.82 19.87
N ILE A 165 13.07 -9.13 19.89
CA ILE A 165 12.66 -8.30 21.02
C ILE A 165 12.58 -9.16 22.28
N GLU A 166 11.99 -10.35 22.22
CA GLU A 166 11.89 -11.24 23.38
C GLU A 166 13.26 -11.72 23.87
N GLN A 167 14.16 -12.09 22.96
CA GLN A 167 15.53 -12.48 23.33
C GLN A 167 16.32 -11.35 23.97
N LEU A 168 16.27 -10.15 23.39
CA LEU A 168 16.88 -8.94 23.94
C LEU A 168 16.31 -8.64 25.32
N PHE A 169 15.02 -8.74 25.46
CA PHE A 169 14.33 -8.49 26.73
C PHE A 169 14.76 -9.45 27.84
N ARG A 170 14.86 -10.75 27.54
CA ARG A 170 15.39 -11.76 28.48
C ARG A 170 16.85 -11.49 28.85
N SER A 171 17.65 -10.90 27.96
CA SER A 171 19.05 -10.57 28.23
C SER A 171 19.24 -9.41 29.23
N ILE A 172 18.18 -8.74 29.65
CA ILE A 172 18.21 -7.70 30.70
C ILE A 172 18.37 -8.32 32.11
N GLU A 173 17.89 -9.54 32.33
CA GLU A 173 17.79 -10.17 33.66
C GLU A 173 19.11 -10.20 34.46
N PRO A 174 20.28 -10.56 33.92
CA PRO A 174 21.55 -10.54 34.66
C PRO A 174 21.94 -9.15 35.15
N PHE A 175 21.61 -8.11 34.38
CA PHE A 175 21.92 -6.72 34.75
C PHE A 175 20.98 -6.21 35.86
N GLU A 176 19.74 -6.67 35.87
CA GLU A 176 18.75 -6.34 36.88
C GLU A 176 19.16 -6.89 38.27
N GLN A 177 19.61 -8.15 38.34
CA GLN A 177 20.05 -8.79 39.57
C GLN A 177 21.23 -8.05 40.22
N SER A 178 22.22 -7.62 39.41
CA SER A 178 23.41 -6.93 39.90
C SER A 178 23.19 -5.44 40.23
N ARG A 179 22.01 -4.89 39.93
CA ARG A 179 21.74 -3.46 40.02
C ARG A 179 21.73 -2.93 41.44
N VAL A 180 21.07 -3.64 42.33
CA VAL A 180 20.95 -3.25 43.74
C VAL A 180 22.32 -3.17 44.40
N GLU A 181 23.18 -4.16 44.17
CA GLU A 181 24.55 -4.20 44.69
C GLU A 181 25.39 -3.04 44.15
N LYS A 182 25.30 -2.75 42.87
CA LYS A 182 26.00 -1.61 42.25
C LYS A 182 25.53 -0.25 42.78
N ILE A 183 24.23 -0.09 43.03
CA ILE A 183 23.67 1.14 43.60
C ILE A 183 24.17 1.29 45.03
N ARG A 184 24.13 0.23 45.85
CA ARG A 184 24.63 0.24 47.23
C ARG A 184 26.12 0.64 47.25
N ALA A 185 26.96 -0.05 46.51
CA ALA A 185 28.39 0.22 46.43
C ALA A 185 28.68 1.67 46.02
N ARG A 186 27.97 2.21 45.03
CA ARG A 186 28.12 3.61 44.60
C ARG A 186 27.69 4.61 45.64
N LEU A 187 26.63 4.33 46.40
CA LEU A 187 26.18 5.20 47.49
C LEU A 187 27.19 5.19 48.66
N GLU A 188 27.69 4.02 49.02
CA GLU A 188 28.70 3.86 50.07
C GLU A 188 30.03 4.56 49.72
N GLU A 189 30.48 4.42 48.44
CA GLU A 189 31.68 5.11 47.93
C GLU A 189 31.54 6.63 48.01
N ARG A 190 30.42 7.19 47.57
CA ARG A 190 30.16 8.64 47.65
C ARG A 190 30.05 9.15 49.10
N LEU A 191 29.48 8.34 49.97
CA LEU A 191 29.44 8.70 51.40
C LEU A 191 30.82 8.66 52.03
N ALA A 192 31.70 7.74 51.66
CA ALA A 192 33.08 7.65 52.09
C ALA A 192 33.93 8.85 51.64
N GLU A 193 33.64 9.46 50.51
CA GLU A 193 34.29 10.68 50.01
C GLU A 193 33.97 11.91 50.88
N LEU A 194 32.87 11.89 51.63
CA LEU A 194 32.47 12.96 52.55
C LEU A 194 33.20 12.81 53.89
N THR A 195 34.43 13.27 53.96
CA THR A 195 35.25 13.22 55.17
C THR A 195 34.58 13.91 56.36
N GLY A 196 34.39 13.18 57.47
CA GLY A 196 33.89 13.73 58.73
C GLY A 196 32.38 13.75 58.93
N VAL A 197 31.62 13.10 58.05
CA VAL A 197 30.16 12.96 58.17
C VAL A 197 29.83 11.55 58.64
N ASP A 198 29.33 11.43 59.87
CA ASP A 198 28.71 10.21 60.38
C ASP A 198 27.31 10.12 59.77
N TYR A 199 27.07 9.08 58.91
CA TYR A 199 25.77 8.92 58.25
C TYR A 199 24.90 7.88 58.97
N ASP A 200 23.61 8.11 59.01
CA ASP A 200 22.62 7.17 59.53
C ASP A 200 22.40 6.01 58.53
N LYS A 201 22.78 4.80 58.99
CA LYS A 201 22.62 3.56 58.23
C LYS A 201 21.15 3.27 57.89
N ASN A 202 20.22 3.59 58.78
CA ASN A 202 18.79 3.39 58.52
C ASN A 202 18.30 4.28 57.38
N ARG A 203 18.81 5.49 57.31
CA ARG A 203 18.48 6.41 56.20
C ARG A 203 19.06 5.93 54.86
N LEU A 204 20.26 5.36 54.86
CA LEU A 204 20.83 4.75 53.67
C LEU A 204 19.97 3.58 53.18
N GLU A 205 19.50 2.71 54.08
CA GLU A 205 18.62 1.59 53.72
C GLU A 205 17.26 2.09 53.18
N GLN A 206 16.68 3.15 53.74
CA GLN A 206 15.45 3.75 53.22
C GLN A 206 15.65 4.33 51.82
N GLU A 207 16.75 5.00 51.55
CA GLU A 207 17.07 5.50 50.20
C GLU A 207 17.29 4.35 49.21
N LEU A 208 17.93 3.26 49.64
CA LEU A 208 18.09 2.06 48.79
C LEU A 208 16.73 1.44 48.44
N ILE A 209 15.82 1.30 49.40
CA ILE A 209 14.46 0.80 49.12
C ILE A 209 13.75 1.70 48.11
N TYR A 210 13.83 3.02 48.29
CA TYR A 210 13.25 3.98 47.36
C TYR A 210 13.82 3.81 45.92
N TYR A 211 15.15 3.63 45.77
CA TYR A 211 15.76 3.40 44.48
C TYR A 211 15.37 2.05 43.88
N ILE A 212 15.24 0.99 44.68
CA ILE A 212 14.78 -0.34 44.23
C ILE A 212 13.37 -0.23 43.67
N GLU A 213 12.45 0.40 44.39
CA GLU A 213 11.06 0.59 43.92
C GLU A 213 10.99 1.47 42.66
N LYS A 214 11.72 2.60 42.66
CA LYS A 214 11.74 3.52 41.52
C LYS A 214 12.29 2.90 40.24
N LEU A 215 13.22 1.96 40.34
CA LEU A 215 13.87 1.30 39.24
C LEU A 215 13.29 -0.10 38.93
N ASP A 216 12.27 -0.52 39.64
CA ASP A 216 11.61 -1.79 39.39
C ASP A 216 10.95 -1.80 38.00
N ILE A 217 11.22 -2.88 37.25
CA ILE A 217 10.70 -3.09 35.90
C ILE A 217 9.83 -4.35 35.79
N ASN A 218 9.42 -4.95 36.90
CA ASN A 218 8.65 -6.18 36.90
C ASN A 218 7.28 -6.03 36.21
N GLU A 219 6.63 -4.87 36.38
CA GLU A 219 5.36 -4.57 35.72
C GLU A 219 5.55 -4.45 34.20
N GLU A 220 6.59 -3.73 33.74
CA GLU A 220 6.93 -3.60 32.32
C GLU A 220 7.27 -4.97 31.72
N LYS A 221 7.99 -5.82 32.46
CA LYS A 221 8.32 -7.21 32.05
C LYS A 221 7.05 -8.02 31.80
N GLN A 222 6.11 -7.98 32.72
CA GLN A 222 4.85 -8.72 32.59
C GLN A 222 4.01 -8.17 31.44
N ARG A 223 3.88 -6.87 31.34
CA ARG A 223 3.10 -6.21 30.28
C ARG A 223 3.70 -6.46 28.90
N LEU A 224 5.01 -6.24 28.73
CA LEU A 224 5.67 -6.48 27.43
C LEU A 224 5.55 -7.94 27.00
N SER A 225 5.74 -8.91 27.92
CA SER A 225 5.56 -10.33 27.63
C SER A 225 4.14 -10.65 27.15
N ASN A 226 3.13 -10.04 27.79
CA ASN A 226 1.74 -10.18 27.36
C ASN A 226 1.49 -9.58 25.98
N HIS A 227 2.06 -8.40 25.68
CA HIS A 227 1.92 -7.75 24.38
C HIS A 227 2.62 -8.53 23.27
N LEU A 228 3.81 -9.10 23.51
CA LEU A 228 4.51 -9.97 22.56
C LEU A 228 3.69 -11.21 22.22
N ARG A 229 3.12 -11.89 23.23
CA ARG A 229 2.23 -13.02 23.02
C ARG A 229 0.99 -12.62 22.23
N TYR A 230 0.33 -11.54 22.63
CA TYR A 230 -0.89 -11.06 21.97
C TYR A 230 -0.64 -10.62 20.53
N PHE A 231 0.55 -10.06 20.24
CA PHE A 231 0.95 -9.75 18.86
C PHE A 231 1.06 -11.03 18.01
N ARG A 232 1.70 -12.09 18.52
CA ARG A 232 1.80 -13.39 17.82
C ARG A 232 0.44 -14.01 17.56
N GLU A 233 -0.45 -14.01 18.54
CA GLU A 233 -1.82 -14.55 18.41
C GLU A 233 -2.60 -13.81 17.31
N ASN A 234 -2.50 -12.48 17.26
CA ASN A 234 -3.17 -11.69 16.23
C ASN A 234 -2.49 -11.74 14.87
N LEU A 235 -1.19 -11.97 14.81
CA LEU A 235 -0.47 -12.17 13.54
C LEU A 235 -0.91 -13.47 12.85
N ALA A 236 -1.25 -14.51 13.61
CA ALA A 236 -1.78 -15.77 13.11
C ALA A 236 -3.31 -15.76 12.90
N GLY A 237 -3.99 -14.64 13.20
CA GLY A 237 -5.44 -14.49 13.15
C GLY A 237 -5.99 -14.20 11.75
N GLU A 238 -7.26 -13.78 11.72
CA GLU A 238 -8.00 -13.47 10.50
C GLU A 238 -7.48 -12.20 9.77
N ILE A 239 -7.88 -12.04 8.50
CA ILE A 239 -7.56 -10.88 7.67
C ILE A 239 -8.12 -9.59 8.31
N GLY A 240 -7.39 -8.48 8.19
CA GLY A 240 -7.84 -7.17 8.70
C GLY A 240 -7.25 -6.74 10.03
N GLN A 241 -6.27 -7.49 10.58
CA GLN A 241 -5.68 -7.22 11.90
C GLN A 241 -4.65 -6.08 11.93
N GLY A 242 -4.29 -5.47 10.80
CA GLY A 242 -3.21 -4.48 10.73
C GLY A 242 -3.37 -3.31 11.71
N LYS A 243 -4.59 -2.80 11.90
CA LYS A 243 -4.87 -1.73 12.88
C LYS A 243 -4.64 -2.18 14.32
N LYS A 244 -5.05 -3.42 14.66
CA LYS A 244 -4.90 -4.01 15.98
C LYS A 244 -3.43 -4.30 16.29
N LEU A 245 -2.68 -4.86 15.33
CA LEU A 245 -1.24 -5.06 15.44
C LEU A 245 -0.51 -3.72 15.65
N GLY A 246 -0.95 -2.65 14.98
CA GLY A 246 -0.42 -1.30 15.19
C GLY A 246 -0.61 -0.78 16.62
N PHE A 247 -1.78 -0.99 17.21
CA PHE A 247 -2.03 -0.64 18.61
C PHE A 247 -1.17 -1.46 19.58
N ILE A 248 -1.05 -2.78 19.35
CA ILE A 248 -0.20 -3.63 20.19
C ILE A 248 1.26 -3.16 20.10
N ALA A 249 1.77 -2.84 18.90
CA ALA A 249 3.11 -2.31 18.73
C ALA A 249 3.33 -0.96 19.43
N GLN A 250 2.30 -0.12 19.56
CA GLN A 250 2.37 1.10 20.35
C GLN A 250 2.50 0.81 21.84
N GLU A 251 1.70 -0.13 22.38
CA GLU A 251 1.79 -0.52 23.79
C GLU A 251 3.14 -1.18 24.11
N MET A 252 3.66 -2.05 23.23
CA MET A 252 5.03 -2.57 23.35
C MET A 252 6.06 -1.44 23.45
N GLY A 253 5.89 -0.40 22.64
CA GLY A 253 6.78 0.77 22.65
C GLY A 253 6.72 1.56 23.96
N ARG A 254 5.57 1.64 24.62
CA ARG A 254 5.43 2.23 25.94
C ARG A 254 6.22 1.45 26.99
N GLU A 255 6.06 0.13 27.04
CA GLU A 255 6.75 -0.71 28.00
C GLU A 255 8.28 -0.69 27.79
N ILE A 256 8.75 -0.74 26.54
CA ILE A 256 10.18 -0.61 26.19
C ILE A 256 10.72 0.76 26.60
N ASN A 257 9.97 1.84 26.37
CA ASN A 257 10.38 3.19 26.77
C ASN A 257 10.48 3.33 28.30
N THR A 258 9.49 2.80 29.04
CA THR A 258 9.49 2.84 30.50
C THR A 258 10.66 2.00 31.07
N THR A 259 10.90 0.81 30.51
CA THR A 259 12.09 0.00 30.82
C THR A 259 13.37 0.80 30.61
N GLY A 260 13.47 1.54 29.49
CA GLY A 260 14.61 2.41 29.19
C GLY A 260 14.79 3.54 30.20
N SER A 261 13.72 4.20 30.61
CA SER A 261 13.78 5.30 31.59
C SER A 261 14.18 4.82 32.99
N LYS A 262 13.83 3.58 33.35
CA LYS A 262 14.21 2.91 34.61
C LYS A 262 15.59 2.22 34.53
N SER A 263 16.21 2.14 33.33
CA SER A 263 17.53 1.52 33.12
C SER A 263 18.63 2.55 33.29
N ASN A 264 19.44 2.41 34.37
CA ASN A 264 20.55 3.32 34.72
C ASN A 264 21.95 2.77 34.36
N GLN A 265 22.03 1.61 33.69
CA GLN A 265 23.25 0.98 33.21
C GLN A 265 23.36 1.07 31.69
N ALA A 266 24.58 1.31 31.20
CA ALA A 266 24.83 1.46 29.74
C ALA A 266 24.46 0.20 28.97
N GLU A 267 24.72 -0.97 29.53
CA GLU A 267 24.41 -2.28 28.93
C GLU A 267 22.90 -2.46 28.73
N MET A 268 22.10 -2.13 29.77
CA MET A 268 20.64 -2.18 29.67
C MET A 268 20.11 -1.16 28.65
N GLN A 269 20.66 0.05 28.63
CA GLN A 269 20.29 1.08 27.65
C GLN A 269 20.57 0.61 26.23
N ASN A 270 21.72 -0.04 25.97
CA ASN A 270 22.04 -0.59 24.67
C ASN A 270 21.05 -1.69 24.22
N ILE A 271 20.60 -2.53 25.16
CA ILE A 271 19.57 -3.55 24.89
C ILE A 271 18.24 -2.88 24.53
N VAL A 272 17.84 -1.86 25.30
CA VAL A 272 16.60 -1.09 25.05
C VAL A 272 16.63 -0.42 23.68
N VAL A 273 17.77 0.16 23.27
CA VAL A 273 17.92 0.76 21.93
C VAL A 273 17.70 -0.30 20.84
N LYS A 274 18.33 -1.48 20.97
CA LYS A 274 18.13 -2.59 20.01
C LYS A 274 16.66 -3.03 19.96
N MET A 275 15.98 -3.15 21.09
CA MET A 275 14.55 -3.48 21.11
C MET A 275 13.71 -2.41 20.40
N LYS A 276 14.04 -1.13 20.55
CA LYS A 276 13.37 -0.03 19.85
C LYS A 276 13.57 -0.10 18.34
N ASP A 277 14.78 -0.43 17.87
CA ASP A 277 15.08 -0.57 16.46
C ASP A 277 14.25 -1.71 15.82
N GLU A 278 14.16 -2.87 16.50
CA GLU A 278 13.31 -3.98 16.04
C GLU A 278 11.82 -3.60 16.02
N LEU A 279 11.35 -2.89 17.04
CA LEU A 279 9.96 -2.44 17.13
C LEU A 279 9.63 -1.39 16.05
N GLU A 280 10.55 -0.50 15.73
CA GLU A 280 10.33 0.51 14.69
C GLU A 280 10.17 -0.12 13.33
N GLN A 281 10.95 -1.17 13.00
CA GLN A 281 10.74 -1.95 11.79
C GLN A 281 9.33 -2.57 11.72
N ILE A 282 8.79 -3.03 12.86
CA ILE A 282 7.40 -3.52 12.92
C ILE A 282 6.41 -2.38 12.63
N LYS A 283 6.57 -1.22 13.28
CA LYS A 283 5.66 -0.08 13.14
C LYS A 283 5.62 0.48 11.72
N GLU A 284 6.76 0.54 11.04
CA GLU A 284 6.83 0.98 9.64
C GLU A 284 6.02 0.06 8.72
N GLN A 285 6.08 -1.23 8.96
CA GLN A 285 5.47 -2.22 8.08
C GLN A 285 4.04 -2.62 8.47
N VAL A 286 3.64 -2.44 9.71
CA VAL A 286 2.31 -2.85 10.18
C VAL A 286 1.17 -2.12 9.45
N LEU A 287 1.43 -0.92 8.94
CA LEU A 287 0.48 -0.16 8.11
C LEU A 287 0.20 -0.83 6.75
N ASN A 288 1.08 -1.74 6.32
CA ASN A 288 0.94 -2.50 5.08
C ASN A 288 0.14 -3.81 5.26
N VAL A 289 -0.16 -4.23 6.48
CA VAL A 289 -0.97 -5.43 6.77
C VAL A 289 -2.44 -5.14 6.44
N LEU A 290 -3.07 -6.04 5.70
CA LEU A 290 -4.52 -6.02 5.43
C LEU A 290 -5.30 -6.57 6.60
#